data_388a8321b8e1f01c294a41e55c4b95db
#
_entry.id   388a8321b8e1f01c294a41e55c4b95db
#
_cell.length_a   1.000
_cell.length_b   1.000
_cell.length_c   1.000
_cell.angle_alpha   90.00
_cell.angle_beta   90.00
_cell.angle_gamma   90.00
#
_symmetry.space_group_name_H-M   'P 1'
#
loop_
_entity.id
_entity.type
_entity.pdbx_description
1 polymer ?
#
loop_
_entity_poly.entity_id
_entity_poly.type
_entity_poly.pdbx_seq_one_letter_code
_entity_poly.pdbx_strand_id
1 'polypeptide(L)'
;MSEKCKQLHQWFNNLERISFPFDERKIPRNGIYILFEKGETAHGMDRVVRIGTHTGKNQLRSRLKQHFIKENKDRSIFRKNIGRALLNRDKDPFLDQWEIDLTSRKAKKENAGLIDSEKQEETEKRVSQYIQKNFSFVVIEVEAQEKRLELESKIISTISLCDECGPSSDWLGLFSPKEKIRKSGLWLVNELFKEPLSDEDMRLIENLVSHAAGIEKFIE
;
A
#
# COMPACT_ATOMS: atom_id res chain seq x y z
N MET A 1 6.94 -20.55 5.15
CA MET A 1 6.36 -19.23 4.76
C MET A 1 7.42 -18.14 4.77
N SER A 2 8.25 -18.06 5.79
CA SER A 2 9.32 -17.05 5.91
C SER A 2 10.28 -17.00 4.74
N GLU A 3 10.65 -18.14 4.14
CA GLU A 3 11.55 -18.17 2.98
C GLU A 3 10.95 -17.50 1.73
N LYS A 4 9.66 -17.79 1.40
CA LYS A 4 8.98 -17.11 0.28
C LYS A 4 8.83 -15.59 0.56
N CYS A 5 8.52 -15.21 1.80
CA CYS A 5 8.44 -13.82 2.19
C CYS A 5 9.79 -13.10 2.04
N LYS A 6 10.88 -13.71 2.52
CA LYS A 6 12.26 -13.21 2.36
C LYS A 6 12.63 -13.03 0.89
N GLN A 7 12.31 -14.01 0.05
CA GLN A 7 12.57 -13.96 -1.39
C GLN A 7 11.80 -12.83 -2.09
N LEU A 8 10.51 -12.61 -1.73
CA LEU A 8 9.73 -11.47 -2.20
C LEU A 8 10.39 -10.13 -1.80
N HIS A 9 10.81 -9.98 -0.53
CA HIS A 9 11.50 -8.79 -0.08
C HIS A 9 12.79 -8.56 -0.87
N GLN A 10 13.58 -9.62 -1.11
CA GLN A 10 14.82 -9.54 -1.90
C GLN A 10 14.53 -9.07 -3.33
N TRP A 11 13.55 -9.64 -3.99
CA TRP A 11 13.19 -9.25 -5.35
C TRP A 11 12.72 -7.81 -5.43
N PHE A 12 11.80 -7.40 -4.55
CA PHE A 12 11.25 -6.04 -4.57
C PHE A 12 12.26 -4.98 -4.14
N ASN A 13 13.20 -5.30 -3.24
CA ASN A 13 14.27 -4.37 -2.87
C ASN A 13 15.32 -4.17 -3.99
N ASN A 14 15.42 -5.11 -4.94
CA ASN A 14 16.32 -5.01 -6.09
C ASN A 14 15.73 -4.17 -7.24
N LEU A 15 14.44 -3.81 -7.21
CA LEU A 15 13.82 -2.96 -8.22
C LEU A 15 14.14 -1.48 -8.00
N GLU A 16 14.11 -0.68 -9.08
CA GLU A 16 14.27 0.77 -9.02
C GLU A 16 13.18 1.39 -8.11
N ARG A 17 13.62 2.04 -7.04
CA ARG A 17 12.75 2.66 -6.05
C ARG A 17 12.26 4.01 -6.54
N ILE A 18 10.95 4.21 -6.51
CA ILE A 18 10.28 5.46 -6.88
C ILE A 18 9.80 6.17 -5.61
N SER A 19 10.17 7.45 -5.45
CA SER A 19 9.77 8.30 -4.32
C SER A 19 9.08 9.56 -4.83
N PHE A 20 8.31 10.22 -3.96
CA PHE A 20 7.72 11.52 -4.28
C PHE A 20 8.78 12.65 -4.22
N PRO A 21 8.76 13.62 -5.17
CA PRO A 21 7.91 13.67 -6.35
C PRO A 21 8.36 12.70 -7.45
N PHE A 22 7.42 12.09 -8.16
CA PHE A 22 7.70 11.10 -9.20
C PHE A 22 7.15 11.50 -10.58
N ASP A 23 7.87 11.07 -11.62
CA ASP A 23 7.41 11.19 -13.00
C ASP A 23 6.49 10.03 -13.35
N GLU A 24 5.21 10.34 -13.60
CA GLU A 24 4.20 9.36 -13.97
C GLU A 24 4.53 8.59 -15.26
N ARG A 25 5.31 9.18 -16.15
CA ARG A 25 5.70 8.55 -17.43
C ARG A 25 6.54 7.30 -17.20
N LYS A 26 7.30 7.25 -16.09
CA LYS A 26 8.11 6.09 -15.68
C LYS A 26 7.29 4.96 -15.06
N ILE A 27 6.01 5.20 -14.76
CA ILE A 27 5.12 4.21 -14.17
C ILE A 27 4.32 3.51 -15.27
N PRO A 28 4.28 2.17 -15.33
CA PRO A 28 3.45 1.45 -16.28
C PRO A 28 1.95 1.79 -16.10
N ARG A 29 1.15 1.48 -17.10
CA ARG A 29 -0.30 1.77 -17.06
C ARG A 29 -1.06 0.76 -16.21
N ASN A 30 -0.59 -0.49 -16.18
CA ASN A 30 -1.17 -1.60 -15.44
C ASN A 30 -0.08 -2.29 -14.62
N GLY A 31 -0.42 -2.77 -13.42
CA GLY A 31 0.55 -3.46 -12.57
C GLY A 31 0.17 -3.52 -11.11
N ILE A 32 1.07 -4.09 -10.34
CA ILE A 32 1.01 -4.17 -8.88
C ILE A 32 2.09 -3.24 -8.33
N TYR A 33 1.73 -2.39 -7.38
CA TYR A 33 2.67 -1.54 -6.65
C TYR A 33 2.94 -2.12 -5.27
N ILE A 34 4.18 -2.01 -4.83
CA ILE A 34 4.66 -2.45 -3.53
C ILE A 34 5.21 -1.22 -2.80
N LEU A 35 4.67 -0.89 -1.63
CA LEU A 35 5.11 0.24 -0.82
C LEU A 35 6.05 -0.20 0.28
N PHE A 36 7.03 0.64 0.54
CA PHE A 36 7.97 0.58 1.66
C PHE A 36 7.84 1.84 2.49
N GLU A 37 8.06 1.74 3.78
CA GLU A 37 8.03 2.86 4.70
C GLU A 37 9.39 3.04 5.36
N LYS A 38 9.87 4.26 5.40
CA LYS A 38 11.19 4.59 5.93
C LYS A 38 11.32 4.14 7.40
N GLY A 39 12.39 3.40 7.68
CA GLY A 39 12.68 2.89 9.02
C GLY A 39 12.09 1.51 9.31
N GLU A 40 11.23 1.00 8.44
CA GLU A 40 10.68 -0.35 8.58
C GLU A 40 11.57 -1.37 7.87
N THR A 41 12.00 -2.40 8.61
CA THR A 41 12.88 -3.45 8.08
C THR A 41 12.35 -4.85 8.37
N ALA A 42 12.61 -5.78 7.47
CA ALA A 42 12.37 -7.21 7.63
C ALA A 42 13.40 -8.00 6.82
N HIS A 43 13.80 -9.16 7.32
CA HIS A 43 14.79 -10.02 6.65
C HIS A 43 16.11 -9.31 6.30
N GLY A 44 16.49 -8.25 7.04
CA GLY A 44 17.69 -7.43 6.77
C GLY A 44 17.54 -6.44 5.60
N MET A 45 16.33 -6.19 5.13
CA MET A 45 16.00 -5.31 4.00
C MET A 45 14.86 -4.35 4.36
N ASP A 46 14.56 -3.37 3.51
CA ASP A 46 13.37 -2.54 3.66
C ASP A 46 12.10 -3.42 3.64
N ARG A 47 11.24 -3.24 4.64
CA ARG A 47 10.02 -4.03 4.80
C ARG A 47 8.92 -3.55 3.86
N VAL A 48 8.27 -4.50 3.20
CA VAL A 48 7.02 -4.26 2.47
C VAL A 48 5.92 -3.95 3.49
N VAL A 49 5.30 -2.78 3.37
CA VAL A 49 4.24 -2.33 4.28
C VAL A 49 2.87 -2.26 3.61
N ARG A 50 2.82 -2.35 2.28
CA ARG A 50 1.57 -2.41 1.52
C ARG A 50 1.81 -2.95 0.13
N ILE A 51 0.87 -3.74 -0.35
CA ILE A 51 0.75 -4.16 -1.75
C ILE A 51 -0.59 -3.65 -2.26
N GLY A 52 -0.68 -3.33 -3.54
CA GLY A 52 -1.94 -2.94 -4.13
C GLY A 52 -1.93 -2.89 -5.64
N THR A 53 -3.11 -2.91 -6.22
CA THR A 53 -3.34 -2.76 -7.65
C THR A 53 -4.58 -1.90 -7.93
N HIS A 54 -5.13 -1.99 -9.11
CA HIS A 54 -6.31 -1.28 -9.59
C HIS A 54 -7.25 -2.23 -10.35
N THR A 55 -8.52 -1.93 -10.36
CA THR A 55 -9.54 -2.76 -11.02
C THR A 55 -9.80 -2.40 -12.48
N GLY A 56 -9.63 -1.14 -12.87
CA GLY A 56 -9.84 -0.71 -14.25
C GLY A 56 -8.63 -0.89 -15.15
N LYS A 57 -8.82 -0.76 -16.47
CA LYS A 57 -7.71 -0.74 -17.43
C LYS A 57 -6.96 0.60 -17.34
N ASN A 58 -5.63 0.56 -17.36
CA ASN A 58 -4.74 1.74 -17.37
C ASN A 58 -4.91 2.68 -16.15
N GLN A 59 -5.25 2.13 -14.97
CA GLN A 59 -5.58 2.95 -13.80
C GLN A 59 -4.45 3.02 -12.74
N LEU A 60 -3.31 2.36 -12.94
CA LEU A 60 -2.24 2.32 -11.96
C LEU A 60 -1.72 3.72 -11.57
N ARG A 61 -1.44 4.56 -12.58
CA ARG A 61 -0.98 5.95 -12.37
C ARG A 61 -2.00 6.77 -11.58
N SER A 62 -3.28 6.65 -11.94
CA SER A 62 -4.37 7.31 -11.21
C SER A 62 -4.48 6.84 -9.77
N ARG A 63 -4.26 5.54 -9.53
CA ARG A 63 -4.28 4.95 -8.19
C ARG A 63 -3.15 5.49 -7.30
N LEU A 64 -1.93 5.56 -7.83
CA LEU A 64 -0.79 6.14 -7.12
C LEU A 64 -0.98 7.64 -6.84
N LYS A 65 -1.56 8.40 -7.78
CA LYS A 65 -1.94 9.80 -7.52
C LYS A 65 -2.96 9.93 -6.39
N GLN A 66 -3.95 9.03 -6.31
CA GLN A 66 -4.91 9.02 -5.20
C GLN A 66 -4.24 8.77 -3.86
N HIS A 67 -3.13 8.05 -3.82
CA HIS A 67 -2.39 7.82 -2.60
C HIS A 67 -1.49 9.00 -2.22
N PHE A 68 -0.70 9.49 -3.16
CA PHE A 68 0.41 10.40 -2.89
C PHE A 68 0.06 11.90 -3.07
N ILE A 69 -0.91 12.22 -3.94
CA ILE A 69 -1.14 13.60 -4.39
C ILE A 69 -2.53 14.11 -4.03
N LYS A 70 -3.58 13.30 -4.30
CA LYS A 70 -4.96 13.76 -4.11
C LYS A 70 -5.38 13.68 -2.65
N GLU A 71 -5.66 14.82 -2.05
CA GLU A 71 -6.11 14.96 -0.65
C GLU A 71 -7.58 14.54 -0.51
N ASN A 72 -7.81 13.22 -0.57
CA ASN A 72 -9.15 12.65 -0.46
C ASN A 72 -9.10 11.22 0.12
N LYS A 73 -9.37 11.10 1.41
CA LYS A 73 -9.41 9.84 2.14
C LYS A 73 -10.45 8.84 1.61
N ASP A 74 -11.55 9.35 1.05
CA ASP A 74 -12.66 8.52 0.58
C ASP A 74 -12.39 7.90 -0.81
N ARG A 75 -11.34 8.34 -1.50
CA ARG A 75 -10.82 7.72 -2.72
C ARG A 75 -9.61 6.83 -2.47
N SER A 76 -9.08 6.84 -1.24
CA SER A 76 -7.89 6.07 -0.88
C SER A 76 -7.97 5.54 0.54
N ILE A 77 -8.35 4.27 0.68
CA ILE A 77 -8.37 3.61 1.99
C ILE A 77 -6.97 3.62 2.66
N PHE A 78 -5.90 3.70 1.87
CA PHE A 78 -4.54 3.86 2.40
C PHE A 78 -4.40 5.20 3.14
N ARG A 79 -4.79 6.32 2.51
CA ARG A 79 -4.82 7.64 3.15
C ARG A 79 -5.71 7.64 4.39
N LYS A 80 -6.89 7.04 4.27
CA LYS A 80 -7.83 6.93 5.39
C LYS A 80 -7.20 6.21 6.58
N ASN A 81 -6.45 5.13 6.35
CA ASN A 81 -5.76 4.39 7.41
C ASN A 81 -4.58 5.17 8.02
N ILE A 82 -3.81 5.90 7.23
CA ILE A 82 -2.74 6.78 7.75
C ILE A 82 -3.36 7.87 8.64
N GLY A 83 -4.41 8.54 8.19
CA GLY A 83 -5.11 9.56 8.97
C GLY A 83 -5.69 9.01 10.28
N ARG A 84 -6.29 7.82 10.26
CA ARG A 84 -6.73 7.11 11.47
C ARG A 84 -5.61 6.93 12.49
N ALA A 85 -4.45 6.47 12.02
CA ALA A 85 -3.31 6.22 12.90
C ALA A 85 -2.71 7.52 13.47
N LEU A 86 -2.62 8.58 12.66
CA LEU A 86 -2.16 9.90 13.10
C LEU A 86 -3.10 10.48 14.18
N LEU A 87 -4.41 10.51 13.91
CA LEU A 87 -5.40 11.04 14.84
C LEU A 87 -5.48 10.23 16.13
N ASN A 88 -5.45 8.91 16.04
CA ASN A 88 -5.51 8.04 17.23
C ASN A 88 -4.24 8.15 18.09
N ARG A 89 -3.06 8.24 17.47
CA ARG A 89 -1.80 8.50 18.19
C ARG A 89 -1.87 9.80 18.98
N ASP A 90 -2.41 10.83 18.37
CA ASP A 90 -2.51 12.18 18.97
C ASP A 90 -3.73 12.31 19.89
N LYS A 91 -4.56 11.24 20.01
CA LYS A 91 -5.83 11.22 20.77
C LYS A 91 -6.80 12.35 20.33
N ASP A 92 -6.78 12.67 19.03
CA ASP A 92 -7.60 13.73 18.45
C ASP A 92 -9.04 13.25 18.26
N PRO A 93 -10.05 13.92 18.87
CA PRO A 93 -11.46 13.52 18.74
C PRO A 93 -12.00 13.63 17.31
N PHE A 94 -11.31 14.34 16.42
CA PHE A 94 -11.67 14.39 15.01
C PHE A 94 -11.66 13.01 14.33
N LEU A 95 -11.07 11.99 14.96
CA LEU A 95 -11.08 10.61 14.45
C LEU A 95 -12.50 10.13 14.14
N ASP A 96 -13.50 10.46 14.95
CA ASP A 96 -14.89 10.07 14.72
C ASP A 96 -15.45 10.69 13.44
N GLN A 97 -15.15 11.96 13.19
CA GLN A 97 -15.53 12.64 11.96
C GLN A 97 -14.75 12.13 10.74
N TRP A 98 -13.47 11.77 10.93
CA TRP A 98 -12.64 11.17 9.88
C TRP A 98 -13.19 9.83 9.37
N GLU A 99 -13.91 9.09 10.21
CA GLU A 99 -14.54 7.82 9.82
C GLU A 99 -15.73 8.01 8.86
N ILE A 100 -16.40 9.16 8.88
CA ILE A 100 -17.55 9.44 8.04
C ILE A 100 -17.16 9.29 6.56
N ASP A 101 -17.94 8.52 5.80
CA ASP A 101 -17.74 8.30 4.37
C ASP A 101 -18.43 9.40 3.57
N LEU A 102 -17.66 10.10 2.75
CA LEU A 102 -18.13 11.16 1.87
C LEU A 102 -18.02 10.79 0.38
N THR A 103 -17.98 9.51 0.05
CA THR A 103 -17.78 9.04 -1.33
C THR A 103 -18.93 9.44 -2.25
N SER A 104 -20.18 9.33 -1.79
CA SER A 104 -21.37 9.64 -2.58
C SER A 104 -21.84 11.09 -2.41
N ARG A 105 -22.53 11.63 -3.42
CA ARG A 105 -23.16 12.97 -3.33
C ARG A 105 -24.19 13.04 -2.20
N LYS A 106 -24.94 11.95 -1.98
CA LYS A 106 -25.92 11.82 -0.91
C LYS A 106 -25.23 11.91 0.45
N ALA A 107 -24.21 11.09 0.69
CA ALA A 107 -23.45 11.10 1.94
C ALA A 107 -22.84 12.49 2.24
N LYS A 108 -22.30 13.16 1.23
CA LYS A 108 -21.79 14.53 1.38
C LYS A 108 -22.86 15.51 1.85
N LYS A 109 -24.08 15.45 1.26
CA LYS A 109 -25.19 16.33 1.62
C LYS A 109 -25.71 16.05 3.03
N GLU A 110 -25.87 14.77 3.39
CA GLU A 110 -26.36 14.34 4.70
C GLU A 110 -25.40 14.69 5.84
N ASN A 111 -24.09 14.69 5.58
CA ASN A 111 -23.07 14.90 6.59
C ASN A 111 -22.39 16.29 6.52
N ALA A 112 -22.86 17.21 5.65
CA ALA A 112 -22.21 18.51 5.42
C ALA A 112 -22.09 19.38 6.68
N GLY A 113 -23.02 19.24 7.65
CA GLY A 113 -22.98 19.96 8.92
C GLY A 113 -22.30 19.23 10.07
N LEU A 114 -21.87 17.99 9.87
CA LEU A 114 -21.30 17.14 10.91
C LEU A 114 -19.77 17.11 10.89
N ILE A 115 -19.16 17.69 9.86
CA ILE A 115 -17.71 17.60 9.65
C ILE A 115 -17.10 19.00 9.72
N ASP A 116 -16.10 19.13 10.57
CA ASP A 116 -15.20 20.27 10.59
C ASP A 116 -14.32 20.23 9.32
N SER A 117 -14.68 21.06 8.35
CA SER A 117 -14.01 21.11 7.06
C SER A 117 -12.56 21.59 7.13
N GLU A 118 -12.25 22.52 8.04
CA GLU A 118 -10.89 23.03 8.23
C GLU A 118 -10.01 21.94 8.81
N LYS A 119 -10.50 21.23 9.82
CA LYS A 119 -9.80 20.11 10.45
C LYS A 119 -9.62 18.94 9.49
N GLN A 120 -10.61 18.69 8.62
CA GLN A 120 -10.47 17.67 7.58
C GLN A 120 -9.36 18.03 6.58
N GLU A 121 -9.32 19.27 6.11
CA GLU A 121 -8.28 19.74 5.19
C GLU A 121 -6.89 19.71 5.85
N GLU A 122 -6.77 20.16 7.10
CA GLU A 122 -5.52 20.04 7.86
C GLU A 122 -5.05 18.60 7.97
N THR A 123 -5.97 17.68 8.32
CA THR A 123 -5.66 16.26 8.45
C THR A 123 -5.25 15.63 7.11
N GLU A 124 -5.92 15.97 6.02
CA GLU A 124 -5.53 15.52 4.67
C GLU A 124 -4.13 16.00 4.28
N LYS A 125 -3.78 17.25 4.59
CA LYS A 125 -2.42 17.80 4.37
C LYS A 125 -1.37 17.05 5.21
N ARG A 126 -1.66 16.78 6.48
CA ARG A 126 -0.78 15.97 7.34
C ARG A 126 -0.57 14.56 6.79
N VAL A 127 -1.63 13.93 6.29
CA VAL A 127 -1.56 12.61 5.63
C VAL A 127 -0.69 12.69 4.38
N SER A 128 -0.86 13.72 3.54
CA SER A 128 -0.02 13.93 2.35
C SER A 128 1.45 14.06 2.71
N GLN A 129 1.77 14.92 3.66
CA GLN A 129 3.14 15.13 4.14
C GLN A 129 3.76 13.84 4.67
N TYR A 130 3.00 13.09 5.47
CA TYR A 130 3.48 11.82 6.00
C TYR A 130 3.78 10.80 4.89
N ILE A 131 2.86 10.60 3.95
CA ILE A 131 3.02 9.66 2.84
C ILE A 131 4.19 10.09 1.95
N GLN A 132 4.25 11.34 1.54
CA GLN A 132 5.28 11.85 0.63
C GLN A 132 6.69 11.79 1.22
N LYS A 133 6.82 11.97 2.53
CA LYS A 133 8.10 11.97 3.24
C LYS A 133 8.61 10.56 3.56
N ASN A 134 7.71 9.63 3.85
CA ASN A 134 8.07 8.35 4.45
C ASN A 134 7.90 7.14 3.52
N PHE A 135 7.15 7.27 2.41
CA PHE A 135 6.91 6.15 1.52
C PHE A 135 7.64 6.25 0.19
N SER A 136 8.10 5.11 -0.24
CA SER A 136 8.57 4.86 -1.59
C SER A 136 7.90 3.59 -2.13
N PHE A 137 7.99 3.36 -3.43
CA PHE A 137 7.37 2.18 -4.04
C PHE A 137 8.16 1.65 -5.22
N VAL A 138 7.89 0.39 -5.53
CA VAL A 138 8.28 -0.25 -6.80
C VAL A 138 7.02 -0.74 -7.50
N VAL A 139 7.14 -1.03 -8.79
CA VAL A 139 6.03 -1.53 -9.60
C VAL A 139 6.49 -2.71 -10.43
N ILE A 140 5.66 -3.75 -10.47
CA ILE A 140 5.75 -4.86 -11.43
C ILE A 140 4.59 -4.75 -12.42
N GLU A 141 4.91 -4.77 -13.72
CA GLU A 141 3.92 -4.66 -14.78
C GLU A 141 3.16 -5.97 -14.94
N VAL A 142 1.83 -5.91 -14.90
CA VAL A 142 0.93 -7.06 -15.12
C VAL A 142 -0.30 -6.56 -15.85
N GLU A 143 -0.44 -6.91 -17.12
CA GLU A 143 -1.51 -6.40 -17.99
C GLU A 143 -2.88 -6.97 -17.65
N ALA A 144 -2.99 -8.29 -17.44
CA ALA A 144 -4.27 -8.96 -17.19
C ALA A 144 -4.84 -8.61 -15.80
N GLN A 145 -6.06 -8.09 -15.74
CA GLN A 145 -6.70 -7.67 -14.49
C GLN A 145 -6.87 -8.83 -13.50
N GLU A 146 -7.35 -9.97 -13.97
CA GLU A 146 -7.58 -11.14 -13.12
C GLU A 146 -6.27 -11.60 -12.46
N LYS A 147 -5.19 -11.65 -13.25
CA LYS A 147 -3.88 -12.04 -12.73
C LYS A 147 -3.30 -11.02 -11.75
N ARG A 148 -3.53 -9.70 -11.97
CA ARG A 148 -3.14 -8.68 -11.00
C ARG A 148 -3.81 -8.87 -9.65
N LEU A 149 -5.13 -9.09 -9.65
CA LEU A 149 -5.91 -9.26 -8.43
C LEU A 149 -5.54 -10.55 -7.69
N GLU A 150 -5.34 -11.64 -8.44
CA GLU A 150 -4.88 -12.92 -7.88
C GLU A 150 -3.51 -12.78 -7.21
N LEU A 151 -2.52 -12.24 -7.94
CA LEU A 151 -1.17 -12.07 -7.41
C LEU A 151 -1.12 -11.08 -6.24
N GLU A 152 -1.85 -9.95 -6.32
CA GLU A 152 -1.97 -9.00 -5.19
C GLU A 152 -2.43 -9.73 -3.93
N SER A 153 -3.54 -10.47 -4.00
CA SER A 153 -4.12 -11.21 -2.88
C SER A 153 -3.11 -12.21 -2.28
N LYS A 154 -2.48 -13.02 -3.13
CA LYS A 154 -1.53 -14.04 -2.69
C LYS A 154 -0.23 -13.46 -2.13
N ILE A 155 0.29 -12.34 -2.69
CA ILE A 155 1.46 -11.64 -2.16
C ILE A 155 1.13 -11.09 -0.76
N ILE A 156 -0.03 -10.42 -0.61
CA ILE A 156 -0.48 -9.90 0.68
C ILE A 156 -0.57 -11.02 1.71
N SER A 157 -1.19 -12.15 1.34
CA SER A 157 -1.34 -13.30 2.22
C SER A 157 0.01 -13.88 2.62
N THR A 158 0.94 -14.07 1.66
CA THR A 158 2.26 -14.63 1.93
C THR A 158 3.05 -13.77 2.93
N ILE A 159 3.02 -12.44 2.77
CA ILE A 159 3.73 -11.52 3.67
C ILE A 159 3.05 -11.47 5.05
N SER A 160 1.72 -11.43 5.09
CA SER A 160 0.97 -11.38 6.36
C SER A 160 1.09 -12.66 7.20
N LEU A 161 1.41 -13.79 6.59
CA LEU A 161 1.63 -15.08 7.26
C LEU A 161 3.10 -15.30 7.70
N CYS A 162 3.97 -14.32 7.47
CA CYS A 162 5.38 -14.45 7.85
C CYS A 162 5.61 -13.97 9.28
N ASP A 163 6.12 -14.85 10.13
CA ASP A 163 6.38 -14.55 11.55
C ASP A 163 7.61 -13.63 11.74
N GLU A 164 8.47 -13.50 10.72
CA GLU A 164 9.70 -12.70 10.77
C GLU A 164 9.52 -11.29 10.18
N CYS A 165 8.32 -10.96 9.69
CA CYS A 165 8.03 -9.72 8.96
C CYS A 165 7.16 -8.75 9.79
N GLY A 166 7.39 -8.68 11.10
CA GLY A 166 6.67 -7.78 12.01
C GLY A 166 7.05 -6.32 11.86
N PRO A 167 6.19 -5.39 12.30
CA PRO A 167 6.49 -3.96 12.33
C PRO A 167 7.52 -3.61 13.42
N SER A 168 8.25 -2.50 13.24
CA SER A 168 9.08 -1.92 14.30
C SER A 168 8.21 -1.39 15.45
N SER A 169 8.82 -1.20 16.63
CA SER A 169 8.13 -0.63 17.81
C SER A 169 7.59 0.78 17.58
N ASP A 170 8.17 1.51 16.65
CA ASP A 170 7.85 2.91 16.37
C ASP A 170 6.93 3.10 15.16
N TRP A 171 6.53 1.99 14.54
CA TRP A 171 5.67 2.04 13.35
C TRP A 171 4.34 2.74 13.62
N LEU A 172 4.02 3.76 12.83
CA LEU A 172 2.76 4.51 12.97
C LEU A 172 1.52 3.59 12.92
N GLY A 173 1.58 2.50 12.18
CA GLY A 173 0.47 1.54 12.06
C GLY A 173 0.07 0.86 13.37
N LEU A 174 0.92 0.87 14.40
CA LEU A 174 0.59 0.36 15.74
C LEU A 174 -0.49 1.23 16.41
N PHE A 175 -0.61 2.48 16.03
CA PHE A 175 -1.68 3.39 16.48
C PHE A 175 -2.95 3.28 15.65
N SER A 176 -3.03 2.41 14.66
CA SER A 176 -4.26 2.23 13.89
C SER A 176 -5.39 1.68 14.78
N PRO A 177 -6.64 2.21 14.72
CA PRO A 177 -7.78 1.59 15.38
C PRO A 177 -8.17 0.25 14.74
N LYS A 178 -7.64 -0.05 13.54
CA LYS A 178 -7.89 -1.33 12.84
C LYS A 178 -6.90 -2.39 13.31
N GLU A 179 -7.37 -3.33 14.10
CA GLU A 179 -6.58 -4.43 14.66
C GLU A 179 -5.80 -5.22 13.58
N LYS A 180 -6.42 -5.45 12.42
CA LYS A 180 -5.79 -6.16 11.30
C LYS A 180 -4.49 -5.48 10.83
N ILE A 181 -4.45 -4.14 10.82
CA ILE A 181 -3.24 -3.38 10.47
C ILE A 181 -2.16 -3.62 11.52
N ARG A 182 -2.50 -3.47 12.80
CA ARG A 182 -1.53 -3.68 13.89
C ARG A 182 -0.96 -5.09 13.91
N LYS A 183 -1.82 -6.11 13.70
CA LYS A 183 -1.40 -7.52 13.72
C LYS A 183 -0.56 -7.92 12.51
N SER A 184 -0.93 -7.46 11.31
CA SER A 184 -0.24 -7.86 10.08
C SER A 184 1.03 -7.05 9.80
N GLY A 185 1.20 -5.89 10.42
CA GLY A 185 2.26 -4.96 10.04
C GLY A 185 2.07 -4.32 8.65
N LEU A 186 0.90 -4.48 8.04
CA LEU A 186 0.59 -3.97 6.71
C LEU A 186 -0.51 -2.90 6.76
N TRP A 187 -0.38 -1.85 5.96
CA TRP A 187 -1.44 -0.84 5.76
C TRP A 187 -2.63 -1.39 4.96
N LEU A 188 -3.11 -2.59 5.36
CA LEU A 188 -4.15 -3.36 4.70
C LEU A 188 -5.11 -3.96 5.72
N VAL A 189 -6.36 -4.19 5.30
CA VAL A 189 -7.39 -4.87 6.10
C VAL A 189 -8.02 -6.05 5.37
N ASN A 190 -7.79 -6.14 4.05
CA ASN A 190 -8.28 -7.22 3.19
C ASN A 190 -7.11 -8.07 2.71
N GLU A 191 -7.44 -9.27 2.23
CA GLU A 191 -6.52 -10.26 1.64
C GLU A 191 -5.45 -10.82 2.62
N LEU A 192 -5.51 -10.45 3.88
CA LEU A 192 -4.60 -10.92 4.93
C LEU A 192 -4.92 -12.36 5.34
N PHE A 193 -3.88 -13.16 5.59
CA PHE A 193 -3.98 -14.52 6.15
C PHE A 193 -4.86 -15.48 5.34
N LYS A 194 -4.88 -15.32 4.02
CA LYS A 194 -5.58 -16.19 3.08
C LYS A 194 -4.63 -17.22 2.46
N GLU A 195 -4.91 -17.61 1.21
CA GLU A 195 -4.05 -18.50 0.44
C GLU A 195 -2.74 -17.80 0.04
N PRO A 196 -1.57 -18.35 0.41
CA PRO A 196 -0.29 -17.78 0.03
C PRO A 196 0.12 -18.19 -1.39
N LEU A 197 1.20 -17.61 -1.88
CA LEU A 197 1.80 -17.92 -3.16
C LEU A 197 2.24 -19.39 -3.22
N SER A 198 1.89 -20.08 -4.30
CA SER A 198 2.44 -21.38 -4.69
C SER A 198 3.88 -21.24 -5.23
N ASP A 199 4.56 -22.34 -5.49
CA ASP A 199 5.89 -22.29 -6.12
C ASP A 199 5.80 -21.86 -7.60
N GLU A 200 4.68 -22.12 -8.26
CA GLU A 200 4.41 -21.65 -9.61
C GLU A 200 4.19 -20.12 -9.63
N ASP A 201 3.42 -19.60 -8.67
CA ASP A 201 3.25 -18.14 -8.51
C ASP A 201 4.59 -17.45 -8.22
N MET A 202 5.46 -18.07 -7.43
CA MET A 202 6.79 -17.52 -7.14
C MET A 202 7.65 -17.43 -8.41
N ARG A 203 7.67 -18.48 -9.23
CA ARG A 203 8.37 -18.46 -10.54
C ARG A 203 7.83 -17.37 -11.47
N LEU A 204 6.51 -17.20 -11.48
CA LEU A 204 5.89 -16.13 -12.28
C LEU A 204 6.32 -14.74 -11.80
N ILE A 205 6.30 -14.49 -10.48
CA ILE A 205 6.73 -13.20 -9.91
C ILE A 205 8.22 -12.97 -10.21
N GLU A 206 9.07 -13.99 -10.10
CA GLU A 206 10.48 -13.88 -10.44
C GLU A 206 10.69 -13.42 -11.90
N ASN A 207 9.93 -13.96 -12.83
CA ASN A 207 10.00 -13.55 -14.24
C ASN A 207 9.52 -12.09 -14.41
N LEU A 208 8.43 -11.69 -13.76
CA LEU A 208 7.90 -10.32 -13.81
C LEU A 208 8.89 -9.31 -13.22
N VAL A 209 9.54 -9.64 -12.12
CA VAL A 209 10.57 -8.81 -11.47
C VAL A 209 11.81 -8.71 -12.34
N SER A 210 12.28 -9.82 -12.92
CA SER A 210 13.43 -9.82 -13.84
C SER A 210 13.19 -8.93 -15.05
N HIS A 211 11.99 -8.97 -15.61
CA HIS A 211 11.59 -8.09 -16.70
C HIS A 211 11.58 -6.60 -16.26
N ALA A 212 11.01 -6.30 -15.09
CA ALA A 212 10.98 -4.95 -14.53
C ALA A 212 12.39 -4.40 -14.21
N ALA A 213 13.34 -5.27 -13.86
CA ALA A 213 14.74 -4.92 -13.62
C ALA A 213 15.57 -4.77 -14.91
N GLY A 214 14.99 -5.02 -16.09
CA GLY A 214 15.71 -5.00 -17.38
C GLY A 214 16.69 -6.18 -17.54
N ILE A 215 16.55 -7.23 -16.75
CA ILE A 215 17.37 -8.45 -16.84
C ILE A 215 16.69 -9.38 -17.84
N GLU A 216 17.11 -9.31 -19.11
CA GLU A 216 16.70 -10.34 -20.09
C GLU A 216 17.28 -11.69 -19.66
N LYS A 217 16.44 -12.59 -19.15
CA LYS A 217 16.84 -13.99 -19.07
C LYS A 217 16.82 -14.53 -20.50
N PHE A 218 18.01 -14.78 -21.06
CA PHE A 218 18.13 -15.63 -22.24
C PHE A 218 17.53 -16.99 -21.85
N ILE A 219 16.37 -17.31 -22.40
CA ILE A 219 15.78 -18.66 -22.32
C ILE A 219 16.62 -19.49 -23.28
N GLU A 220 17.53 -20.34 -22.74
CA GLU A 220 18.14 -21.46 -23.47
C GLU A 220 17.09 -22.58 -23.63
#